data_da2fcc8c7dbb0924b6fee13ceb41b1d8
#
_entry.id   da2fcc8c7dbb0924b6fee13ceb41b1d8
#
_cell.length_a   1.000
_cell.length_b   1.000
_cell.length_c   1.000
_cell.angle_alpha   90.00
_cell.angle_beta   90.00
_cell.angle_gamma   90.00
#
_symmetry.space_group_name_H-M   'P 1'
#
loop_
_entity.id
_entity.type
_entity.pdbx_description
1 polymer ?
#
loop_
_entity_poly.entity_id
_entity_poly.type
_entity_poly.pdbx_seq_one_letter_code
_entity_poly.pdbx_strand_id
1 'polypeptide(L)'
;MTAQPLDLFRRLTNGVYVVGVADGARRNAFTAAWITQVSFEPLLIALSVNPEHFSWPLMAASKAFTVSILGAHQLDVARHFGTQSGRDVDKLAGQQWTPTAAGIPFLSSAVAYLDCQVEVEHSAGDHRIVLARVIGGELLSPDAPVLDYRETGNLDGSAALYPPHF
;
A
#
# COMPACT_ATOMS: atom_id res chain seq x y z
N MET A 1 31.86 -7.95 10.25
CA MET A 1 31.35 -7.19 9.10
C MET A 1 30.38 -6.13 9.59
N THR A 2 30.58 -4.89 9.20
CA THR A 2 29.64 -3.81 9.51
C THR A 2 28.43 -3.97 8.57
N ALA A 3 27.25 -4.25 9.13
CA ALA A 3 26.03 -4.37 8.34
C ALA A 3 25.65 -3.00 7.74
N GLN A 4 25.21 -3.00 6.48
CA GLN A 4 24.67 -1.79 5.88
C GLN A 4 23.19 -1.59 6.28
N PRO A 5 22.68 -0.36 6.29
CA PRO A 5 21.28 -0.08 6.61
C PRO A 5 20.29 -0.98 5.87
N LEU A 6 20.46 -1.15 4.57
CA LEU A 6 19.62 -2.03 3.74
C LEU A 6 19.53 -3.46 4.30
N ASP A 7 20.66 -4.05 4.74
CA ASP A 7 20.68 -5.44 5.23
C ASP A 7 19.86 -5.61 6.51
N LEU A 8 19.82 -4.59 7.36
CA LEU A 8 19.07 -4.60 8.62
C LEU A 8 17.57 -4.37 8.34
N PHE A 9 17.24 -3.36 7.54
CA PHE A 9 15.84 -3.05 7.22
C PHE A 9 15.12 -4.17 6.47
N ARG A 10 15.83 -4.93 5.65
CA ARG A 10 15.31 -6.15 5.01
C ARG A 10 14.94 -7.27 5.98
N ARG A 11 15.32 -7.18 7.24
CA ARG A 11 14.93 -8.16 8.29
C ARG A 11 13.59 -7.84 8.92
N LEU A 12 13.06 -6.61 8.72
CA LEU A 12 11.73 -6.29 9.16
C LEU A 12 10.72 -7.07 8.31
N THR A 13 9.75 -7.69 8.98
CA THR A 13 8.67 -8.43 8.31
C THR A 13 7.58 -7.48 7.89
N ASN A 14 7.31 -7.40 6.60
CA ASN A 14 6.24 -6.60 6.03
C ASN A 14 5.45 -7.45 5.04
N GLY A 15 4.13 -7.23 5.00
CA GLY A 15 3.29 -7.73 3.92
C GLY A 15 3.46 -6.88 2.65
N VAL A 16 2.76 -7.27 1.60
CA VAL A 16 2.66 -6.50 0.36
C VAL A 16 1.20 -6.21 0.08
N TYR A 17 0.93 -4.96 -0.19
CA TYR A 17 -0.42 -4.42 -0.31
C TYR A 17 -0.58 -3.61 -1.59
N VAL A 18 -1.81 -3.51 -2.08
CA VAL A 18 -2.18 -2.51 -3.08
C VAL A 18 -3.12 -1.51 -2.41
N VAL A 19 -2.71 -0.26 -2.37
CA VAL A 19 -3.49 0.84 -1.80
C VAL A 19 -4.29 1.50 -2.92
N GLY A 20 -5.61 1.44 -2.81
CA GLY A 20 -6.53 2.09 -3.73
C GLY A 20 -6.90 3.49 -3.26
N VAL A 21 -6.98 4.44 -4.19
CA VAL A 21 -7.33 5.83 -3.94
C VAL A 21 -8.27 6.36 -5.01
N ALA A 22 -9.09 7.36 -4.66
CA ALA A 22 -9.93 8.06 -5.62
C ALA A 22 -10.15 9.52 -5.19
N ASP A 23 -10.43 10.37 -6.17
CA ASP A 23 -10.94 11.73 -5.98
C ASP A 23 -11.98 11.97 -7.09
N GLY A 24 -13.23 11.82 -6.75
CA GLY A 24 -14.32 11.81 -7.73
C GLY A 24 -14.17 10.68 -8.75
N ALA A 25 -14.09 11.02 -10.03
CA ALA A 25 -13.93 10.03 -11.11
C ALA A 25 -12.49 9.57 -11.32
N ARG A 26 -11.49 10.27 -10.73
CA ARG A 26 -10.07 9.89 -10.82
C ARG A 26 -9.78 8.78 -9.82
N ARG A 27 -9.21 7.70 -10.30
CA ARG A 27 -8.85 6.53 -9.48
C ARG A 27 -7.44 6.08 -9.81
N ASN A 28 -6.77 5.54 -8.81
CA ASN A 28 -5.48 4.89 -8.98
C ASN A 28 -5.27 3.86 -7.88
N ALA A 29 -4.22 3.07 -8.03
CA ALA A 29 -3.73 2.20 -6.97
C ALA A 29 -2.21 2.05 -7.06
N PHE A 30 -1.56 1.75 -5.95
CA PHE A 30 -0.10 1.58 -5.89
C PHE A 30 0.29 0.50 -4.87
N THR A 31 1.40 -0.16 -5.12
CA THR A 31 1.96 -1.15 -4.20
C THR A 31 2.64 -0.48 -3.02
N ALA A 32 2.36 -0.97 -1.82
CA ALA A 32 2.95 -0.51 -0.57
C ALA A 32 3.32 -1.69 0.32
N ALA A 33 4.35 -1.51 1.15
CA ALA A 33 4.78 -2.49 2.14
C ALA A 33 4.79 -1.93 3.58
N TRP A 34 4.80 -0.62 3.75
CA TRP A 34 4.92 0.01 5.06
C TRP A 34 3.55 0.34 5.63
N ILE A 35 2.84 -0.71 6.06
CA ILE A 35 1.53 -0.64 6.71
C ILE A 35 1.57 -1.49 7.98
N THR A 36 1.04 -0.97 9.08
CA THR A 36 0.91 -1.72 10.32
C THR A 36 -0.29 -1.29 11.13
N GLN A 37 -0.85 -2.22 11.92
CA GLN A 37 -1.84 -1.88 12.94
C GLN A 37 -1.18 -1.12 14.08
N VAL A 38 -1.82 -0.05 14.58
CA VAL A 38 -1.28 0.80 15.64
C VAL A 38 -2.23 1.01 16.81
N SER A 39 -3.50 0.62 16.70
CA SER A 39 -4.50 0.75 17.78
C SER A 39 -5.60 -0.30 17.64
N PHE A 40 -6.18 -0.72 18.76
CA PHE A 40 -7.36 -1.58 18.80
C PHE A 40 -8.65 -0.76 18.94
N GLU A 41 -8.64 0.29 19.76
CA GLU A 41 -9.81 1.13 20.00
C GLU A 41 -9.41 2.62 20.06
N PRO A 42 -9.71 3.40 19.01
CA PRO A 42 -10.29 2.95 17.74
C PRO A 42 -9.37 2.03 16.95
N LEU A 43 -9.92 1.24 16.02
CA LEU A 43 -9.13 0.38 15.15
C LEU A 43 -8.38 1.23 14.11
N LEU A 44 -7.07 1.36 14.29
CA LEU A 44 -6.22 2.20 13.43
C LEU A 44 -5.09 1.42 12.78
N ILE A 45 -4.75 1.85 11.58
CA ILE A 45 -3.52 1.49 10.88
C ILE A 45 -2.69 2.72 10.57
N ALA A 46 -1.38 2.52 10.45
CA ALA A 46 -0.44 3.50 9.90
C ALA A 46 0.02 3.06 8.52
N LEU A 47 -0.03 3.97 7.56
CA LEU A 47 0.53 3.83 6.22
C LEU A 47 1.63 4.88 6.04
N SER A 48 2.82 4.46 5.63
CA SER A 48 3.87 5.37 5.19
C SER A 48 3.82 5.50 3.66
N VAL A 49 3.65 6.72 3.16
CA VAL A 49 3.49 7.01 1.73
C VAL A 49 4.40 8.16 1.29
N ASN A 50 5.01 8.01 0.10
CA ASN A 50 5.78 9.08 -0.50
C ASN A 50 4.82 10.13 -1.09
N PRO A 51 4.89 11.41 -0.66
CA PRO A 51 3.99 12.46 -1.15
C PRO A 51 4.22 12.83 -2.62
N GLU A 52 5.30 12.41 -3.24
CA GLU A 52 5.55 12.61 -4.67
C GLU A 52 4.81 11.59 -5.56
N HIS A 53 4.23 10.54 -4.99
CA HIS A 53 3.43 9.57 -5.74
C HIS A 53 2.18 10.23 -6.33
N PHE A 54 1.82 9.83 -7.53
CA PHE A 54 0.60 10.27 -8.22
C PHE A 54 -0.67 10.07 -7.37
N SER A 55 -0.71 9.04 -6.54
CA SER A 55 -1.84 8.71 -5.68
C SER A 55 -2.02 9.65 -4.50
N TRP A 56 -0.96 10.36 -4.07
CA TRP A 56 -1.01 11.19 -2.87
C TRP A 56 -2.08 12.29 -2.93
N PRO A 57 -2.17 13.12 -4.00
CA PRO A 57 -3.21 14.15 -4.08
C PRO A 57 -4.63 13.57 -4.02
N LEU A 58 -4.85 12.38 -4.59
CA LEU A 58 -6.15 11.72 -4.57
C LEU A 58 -6.54 11.29 -3.15
N MET A 59 -5.60 10.70 -2.41
CA MET A 59 -5.79 10.35 -0.99
C MET A 59 -6.00 11.58 -0.12
N ALA A 60 -5.18 12.61 -0.31
CA ALA A 60 -5.26 13.84 0.45
C ALA A 60 -6.58 14.58 0.28
N ALA A 61 -7.16 14.54 -0.93
CA ALA A 61 -8.43 15.16 -1.24
C ALA A 61 -9.61 14.38 -0.66
N SER A 62 -9.66 13.06 -0.88
CA SER A 62 -10.79 12.22 -0.43
C SER A 62 -10.75 11.87 1.06
N LYS A 63 -9.57 11.94 1.68
CA LYS A 63 -9.34 11.47 3.05
C LYS A 63 -9.73 9.99 3.26
N ALA A 64 -9.61 9.18 2.19
CA ALA A 64 -9.97 7.77 2.20
C ALA A 64 -9.06 6.96 1.30
N PHE A 65 -8.86 5.70 1.64
CA PHE A 65 -8.14 4.73 0.82
C PHE A 65 -8.55 3.31 1.19
N THR A 66 -8.24 2.37 0.33
CA THR A 66 -8.35 0.94 0.63
C THR A 66 -6.98 0.31 0.74
N VAL A 67 -6.89 -0.81 1.45
CA VAL A 67 -5.70 -1.66 1.49
C VAL A 67 -6.12 -3.05 1.04
N SER A 68 -5.66 -3.47 -0.13
CA SER A 68 -5.82 -4.84 -0.62
C SER A 68 -4.61 -5.66 -0.21
N ILE A 69 -4.80 -6.69 0.58
CA ILE A 69 -3.73 -7.57 1.09
C ILE A 69 -3.44 -8.62 0.03
N LEU A 70 -2.22 -8.63 -0.51
CA LEU A 70 -1.86 -9.56 -1.58
C LEU A 70 -1.55 -10.97 -1.05
N GLY A 71 -1.97 -11.97 -1.82
CA GLY A 71 -1.61 -13.36 -1.61
C GLY A 71 -0.22 -13.71 -2.14
N ALA A 72 0.38 -14.77 -1.62
CA ALA A 72 1.72 -15.23 -2.01
C ALA A 72 1.89 -15.47 -3.52
N HIS A 73 0.80 -15.79 -4.23
CA HIS A 73 0.78 -16.02 -5.68
C HIS A 73 0.63 -14.72 -6.51
N GLN A 74 0.55 -13.53 -5.87
CA GLN A 74 0.23 -12.26 -6.53
C GLN A 74 1.45 -11.34 -6.71
N LEU A 75 2.65 -11.91 -6.88
CA LEU A 75 3.86 -11.12 -7.14
C LEU A 75 3.73 -10.26 -8.41
N ASP A 76 3.04 -10.77 -9.44
CA ASP A 76 2.81 -10.03 -10.69
C ASP A 76 1.88 -8.83 -10.46
N VAL A 77 0.90 -8.96 -9.57
CA VAL A 77 0.02 -7.85 -9.17
C VAL A 77 0.84 -6.77 -8.45
N ALA A 78 1.70 -7.19 -7.51
CA ALA A 78 2.61 -6.27 -6.81
C ALA A 78 3.50 -5.51 -7.79
N ARG A 79 4.06 -6.21 -8.80
CA ARG A 79 4.87 -5.61 -9.86
C ARG A 79 4.06 -4.62 -10.68
N HIS A 80 2.88 -4.99 -11.14
CA HIS A 80 2.02 -4.14 -11.97
C HIS A 80 1.72 -2.80 -11.29
N PHE A 81 1.31 -2.80 -10.01
CA PHE A 81 0.98 -1.58 -9.28
C PHE A 81 2.20 -0.85 -8.71
N GLY A 82 3.35 -1.49 -8.61
CA GLY A 82 4.57 -0.94 -7.99
C GLY A 82 5.59 -0.36 -8.96
N THR A 83 5.55 -0.70 -10.25
CA THR A 83 6.56 -0.30 -11.24
C THR A 83 6.08 0.67 -12.29
N GLN A 84 4.81 1.04 -12.27
CA GLN A 84 4.18 1.97 -13.21
C GLN A 84 3.60 3.18 -12.47
N SER A 85 3.55 4.32 -13.13
CA SER A 85 2.93 5.54 -12.62
C SER A 85 1.52 5.72 -13.19
N GLY A 86 0.57 6.13 -12.35
CA GLY A 86 -0.76 6.55 -12.79
C GLY A 86 -0.76 7.84 -13.63
N ARG A 87 0.40 8.53 -13.75
CA ARG A 87 0.59 9.65 -14.69
C ARG A 87 0.66 9.16 -16.14
N ASP A 88 1.16 7.95 -16.35
CA ASP A 88 1.49 7.43 -17.67
C ASP A 88 0.46 6.41 -18.16
N VAL A 89 -0.13 5.64 -17.24
CA VAL A 89 -1.06 4.55 -17.57
C VAL A 89 -2.21 4.48 -16.57
N ASP A 90 -3.37 4.01 -17.02
CA ASP A 90 -4.45 3.57 -16.13
C ASP A 90 -4.12 2.18 -15.57
N LYS A 91 -3.59 2.15 -14.35
CA LYS A 91 -3.17 0.91 -13.71
C LYS A 91 -4.33 -0.01 -13.32
N LEU A 92 -5.55 0.49 -13.25
CA LEU A 92 -6.75 -0.30 -12.94
C LEU A 92 -7.34 -0.98 -14.18
N ALA A 93 -7.00 -0.51 -15.37
CA ALA A 93 -7.47 -1.10 -16.62
C ALA A 93 -7.03 -2.57 -16.74
N GLY A 94 -8.01 -3.46 -16.99
CA GLY A 94 -7.75 -4.91 -17.12
C GLY A 94 -7.51 -5.65 -15.81
N GLN A 95 -7.57 -4.96 -14.66
CA GLN A 95 -7.42 -5.59 -13.35
C GLN A 95 -8.78 -5.94 -12.73
N GLN A 96 -8.77 -6.95 -11.84
CA GLN A 96 -9.96 -7.34 -11.08
C GLN A 96 -10.08 -6.44 -9.84
N TRP A 97 -10.90 -5.42 -9.93
CA TRP A 97 -11.15 -4.49 -8.83
C TRP A 97 -12.63 -4.13 -8.72
N THR A 98 -13.02 -3.67 -7.53
CA THR A 98 -14.38 -3.26 -7.20
C THR A 98 -14.30 -1.94 -6.41
N PRO A 99 -15.22 -0.98 -6.60
CA PRO A 99 -15.28 0.21 -5.76
C PRO A 99 -15.95 -0.10 -4.41
N THR A 100 -15.49 0.55 -3.34
CA THR A 100 -16.25 0.67 -2.09
C THR A 100 -17.48 1.56 -2.28
N ALA A 101 -18.32 1.70 -1.26
CA ALA A 101 -19.45 2.64 -1.28
C ALA A 101 -19.01 4.10 -1.53
N ALA A 102 -17.80 4.46 -1.10
CA ALA A 102 -17.19 5.77 -1.35
C ALA A 102 -16.51 5.88 -2.73
N GLY A 103 -16.55 4.83 -3.55
CA GLY A 103 -15.95 4.81 -4.88
C GLY A 103 -14.43 4.55 -4.92
N ILE A 104 -13.83 4.16 -3.78
CA ILE A 104 -12.41 3.85 -3.69
C ILE A 104 -12.17 2.42 -4.20
N PRO A 105 -11.23 2.19 -5.15
CA PRO A 105 -11.01 0.86 -5.70
C PRO A 105 -10.29 -0.06 -4.71
N PHE A 106 -10.71 -1.32 -4.63
CA PHE A 106 -9.96 -2.41 -4.01
C PHE A 106 -9.86 -3.59 -4.96
N LEU A 107 -8.84 -4.42 -4.81
CA LEU A 107 -8.67 -5.61 -5.67
C LEU A 107 -9.56 -6.73 -5.17
N SER A 108 -10.54 -7.15 -5.99
CA SER A 108 -11.42 -8.26 -5.68
C SER A 108 -10.71 -9.63 -5.73
N SER A 109 -9.51 -9.69 -6.30
CA SER A 109 -8.63 -10.86 -6.30
C SER A 109 -7.68 -10.96 -5.10
N ALA A 110 -7.67 -9.97 -4.19
CA ALA A 110 -6.82 -9.98 -3.01
C ALA A 110 -7.25 -11.04 -1.98
N VAL A 111 -6.41 -11.29 -0.99
CA VAL A 111 -6.75 -12.17 0.15
C VAL A 111 -7.82 -11.53 1.04
N ALA A 112 -7.67 -10.25 1.27
CA ALA A 112 -8.59 -9.42 2.04
C ALA A 112 -8.45 -7.96 1.62
N TYR A 113 -9.41 -7.12 2.00
CA TYR A 113 -9.23 -5.69 1.92
C TYR A 113 -9.71 -4.98 3.19
N LEU A 114 -9.14 -3.81 3.43
CA LEU A 114 -9.58 -2.87 4.46
C LEU A 114 -10.08 -1.60 3.78
N ASP A 115 -11.18 -1.04 4.28
CA ASP A 115 -11.70 0.28 3.91
C ASP A 115 -11.31 1.27 5.01
N CYS A 116 -10.61 2.35 4.65
CA CYS A 116 -9.92 3.20 5.59
C CYS A 116 -10.27 4.67 5.40
N GLN A 117 -10.49 5.36 6.50
CA GLN A 117 -10.70 6.80 6.58
C GLN A 117 -9.52 7.47 7.28
N VAL A 118 -8.89 8.44 6.61
CA VAL A 118 -7.76 9.20 7.15
C VAL A 118 -8.22 10.04 8.33
N GLU A 119 -7.55 9.91 9.48
CA GLU A 119 -7.77 10.75 10.64
C GLU A 119 -6.73 11.87 10.73
N VAL A 120 -5.46 11.53 10.56
CA VAL A 120 -4.35 12.49 10.67
C VAL A 120 -3.16 12.04 9.83
N GLU A 121 -2.36 13.00 9.40
CA GLU A 121 -1.11 12.77 8.68
C GLU A 121 0.03 13.57 9.30
N HIS A 122 1.23 12.99 9.29
CA HIS A 122 2.45 13.62 9.83
C HIS A 122 3.60 13.46 8.83
N SER A 123 4.47 14.46 8.78
CA SER A 123 5.73 14.34 8.04
C SER A 123 6.67 13.36 8.74
N ALA A 124 7.34 12.52 7.96
CA ALA A 124 8.28 11.51 8.42
C ALA A 124 9.44 11.38 7.41
N GLY A 125 10.43 12.27 7.50
CA GLY A 125 11.52 12.31 6.51
C GLY A 125 11.00 12.66 5.12
N ASP A 126 11.30 11.80 4.14
CA ASP A 126 10.84 11.89 2.75
C ASP A 126 9.45 11.27 2.51
N HIS A 127 8.82 10.76 3.57
CA HIS A 127 7.48 10.18 3.55
C HIS A 127 6.51 10.95 4.45
N ARG A 128 5.24 10.56 4.38
CA ARG A 128 4.18 10.96 5.30
C ARG A 128 3.63 9.71 5.98
N ILE A 129 3.43 9.79 7.28
CA ILE A 129 2.69 8.78 8.04
C ILE A 129 1.23 9.19 8.03
N VAL A 130 0.38 8.33 7.50
CA VAL A 130 -1.08 8.49 7.50
C VAL A 130 -1.65 7.54 8.53
N LEU A 131 -2.30 8.09 9.56
CA LEU A 131 -3.09 7.32 10.53
C LEU A 131 -4.53 7.27 10.03
N ALA A 132 -5.07 6.09 9.87
CA ALA A 132 -6.40 5.90 9.34
C ALA A 132 -7.21 4.91 10.17
N ARG A 133 -8.48 5.22 10.36
CA ARG A 133 -9.46 4.33 10.96
C ARG A 133 -9.91 3.29 9.94
N VAL A 134 -9.86 2.03 10.33
CA VAL A 134 -10.47 0.95 9.55
C VAL A 134 -11.97 0.97 9.81
N ILE A 135 -12.76 1.31 8.79
CA ILE A 135 -14.22 1.45 8.86
C ILE A 135 -14.96 0.27 8.25
N GLY A 136 -14.27 -0.62 7.56
CA GLY A 136 -14.82 -1.81 6.93
C GLY A 136 -13.75 -2.68 6.32
N GLY A 137 -14.16 -3.74 5.69
CA GLY A 137 -13.27 -4.69 5.02
C GLY A 137 -13.91 -6.07 4.91
N GLU A 138 -13.26 -6.95 4.18
CA GLU A 138 -13.73 -8.31 3.95
C GLU A 138 -12.55 -9.25 3.74
N LEU A 139 -12.71 -10.48 4.22
CA LEU A 139 -11.82 -11.59 3.97
C LEU A 139 -12.29 -12.32 2.70
N LEU A 140 -11.56 -12.15 1.58
CA LEU A 140 -11.96 -12.65 0.26
C LEU A 140 -11.47 -14.06 -0.01
N SER A 141 -10.30 -14.43 0.51
CA SER A 141 -9.65 -15.74 0.34
C SER A 141 -9.04 -16.20 1.67
N PRO A 142 -9.84 -16.72 2.61
CA PRO A 142 -9.41 -16.96 3.99
C PRO A 142 -8.24 -17.92 4.15
N ASP A 143 -8.10 -18.88 3.24
CA ASP A 143 -7.06 -19.91 3.33
C ASP A 143 -5.78 -19.57 2.52
N ALA A 144 -5.79 -18.45 1.80
CA ALA A 144 -4.64 -18.07 0.97
C ALA A 144 -3.51 -17.47 1.83
N PRO A 145 -2.26 -17.95 1.68
CA PRO A 145 -1.12 -17.33 2.33
C PRO A 145 -0.86 -15.92 1.76
N VAL A 146 -0.38 -15.03 2.62
CA VAL A 146 -0.06 -13.64 2.23
C VAL A 146 1.33 -13.54 1.61
N LEU A 147 1.54 -12.52 0.78
CA LEU A 147 2.83 -12.21 0.17
C LEU A 147 3.71 -11.45 1.18
N ASP A 148 4.92 -11.97 1.43
CA ASP A 148 5.94 -11.28 2.22
C ASP A 148 6.75 -10.32 1.33
N TYR A 149 7.02 -9.11 1.82
CA TYR A 149 7.79 -8.11 1.07
C TYR A 149 9.18 -8.61 0.64
N ARG A 150 9.82 -9.48 1.43
CA ARG A 150 11.12 -10.08 1.07
C ARG A 150 11.07 -10.90 -0.22
N GLU A 151 9.91 -11.43 -0.58
CA GLU A 151 9.72 -12.21 -1.82
C GLU A 151 9.71 -11.31 -3.06
N THR A 152 9.53 -10.00 -2.89
CA THR A 152 9.59 -9.05 -4.01
C THR A 152 11.01 -8.75 -4.48
N GLY A 153 12.02 -9.09 -3.69
CA GLY A 153 13.42 -8.79 -3.99
C GLY A 153 13.68 -7.28 -4.00
N ASN A 154 14.09 -6.74 -5.14
CA ASN A 154 14.27 -5.30 -5.36
C ASN A 154 13.35 -4.79 -6.49
N LEU A 155 12.13 -5.27 -6.51
CA LEU A 155 11.15 -4.99 -7.55
C LEU A 155 10.87 -3.48 -7.70
N ASP A 156 10.82 -2.75 -6.57
CA ASP A 156 10.54 -1.33 -6.49
C ASP A 156 11.79 -0.44 -6.64
N GLY A 157 12.98 -1.04 -6.77
CA GLY A 157 14.25 -0.32 -6.84
C GLY A 157 14.68 0.36 -5.54
N SER A 158 13.99 0.10 -4.43
CA SER A 158 14.21 0.80 -3.15
C SER A 158 15.60 0.56 -2.56
N ALA A 159 16.30 -0.51 -2.95
CA ALA A 159 17.67 -0.75 -2.49
C ALA A 159 18.64 0.41 -2.77
N ALA A 160 18.42 1.14 -3.87
CA ALA A 160 19.23 2.29 -4.25
C ALA A 160 18.95 3.54 -3.40
N LEU A 161 17.88 3.57 -2.64
CA LEU A 161 17.47 4.71 -1.81
C LEU A 161 18.10 4.69 -0.41
N TYR A 162 18.61 3.53 0.01
CA TYR A 162 19.26 3.43 1.32
C TYR A 162 20.62 4.11 1.33
N PRO A 163 20.95 4.83 2.43
CA PRO A 163 22.29 5.38 2.59
C PRO A 163 23.31 4.23 2.73
N PRO A 164 24.55 4.40 2.25
CA PRO A 164 25.57 3.35 2.38
C PRO A 164 26.06 3.14 3.82
N HIS A 165 25.82 4.11 4.69
CA HIS A 165 26.26 4.11 6.10
C HIS A 165 25.21 4.78 6.98
N PHE A 166 25.24 4.48 8.29
CA PHE A 166 24.44 5.20 9.30
C PHE A 166 24.99 6.60 9.57
#